data_b74ddd1e42bcae45750b3b004019fa6f
#
_entry.id   b74ddd1e42bcae45750b3b004019fa6f
#
_cell.length_a   1.000
_cell.length_b   1.000
_cell.length_c   1.000
_cell.angle_alpha   90.00
_cell.angle_beta   90.00
_cell.angle_gamma   90.00
#
_symmetry.space_group_name_H-M   'P 1'
#
loop_
_entity.id
_entity.type
_entity.pdbx_description
1 polymer ?
#
loop_
_entity_poly.entity_id
_entity_poly.type
_entity_poly.pdbx_seq_one_letter_code
_entity_poly.pdbx_strand_id
1 'polypeptide(L)'
;MKKIFKYHVYLIIVGVITILLLMLLCNYIVCSNSKGRLYSDIDSVPDYEIGLLLGTTPQTRIGRRANQFFKYRIDATESLYKAGKIKTILISGDENSLDGVNEVECMKDSLVDRGIPKDAFILDGKGLRTLDAVVRATKIYDVHSYVVISQKFHNERAIYLAEHLGLDAHDLTGFNAAEPTSNMAMMTYIREFFARVKVFIDIFTGIEPRSMENTEKEAVSEVAKHCTTREEKEKIVIYTPNYTNIDLVCGIMPDKSAKSVIFCSEAAFTGELLKEFKHTNILGDHVSSGIRYRGTGCNRNTGAFVYYGGKWKFLYKDYSNELDVAAKNGGMGFGQEMMIHNGKRVQTIRKDSNRNEFRALCELKGMLCVIDSKGVSKFGDFIQALLSEGVSEAIYLDMGIGWNYSWWRDCNGKANEIHNQRIPYTTNWITFYK
;
A
#
# COMPACT_ATOMS: atom_id res chain seq x y z
N MET A 1 57.95 28.31 19.86
CA MET A 1 56.71 28.37 19.04
C MET A 1 56.85 27.62 17.69
N LYS A 2 57.82 27.90 16.81
CA LYS A 2 57.98 27.26 15.48
C LYS A 2 58.10 25.72 15.52
N LYS A 3 58.77 25.11 16.50
CA LYS A 3 58.90 23.64 16.64
C LYS A 3 57.55 22.99 17.05
N ILE A 4 56.81 23.61 17.99
CA ILE A 4 55.51 23.12 18.43
C ILE A 4 54.48 23.18 17.29
N PHE A 5 54.50 24.26 16.50
CA PHE A 5 53.62 24.40 15.33
C PHE A 5 53.89 23.34 14.26
N LYS A 6 55.20 23.05 13.95
CA LYS A 6 55.59 21.97 13.02
C LYS A 6 55.11 20.60 13.48
N TYR A 7 55.17 20.32 14.80
CA TYR A 7 54.71 19.05 15.37
C TYR A 7 53.20 18.88 15.20
N HIS A 8 52.41 19.95 15.48
CA HIS A 8 50.96 19.91 15.27
C HIS A 8 50.58 19.70 13.80
N VAL A 9 51.27 20.38 12.87
CA VAL A 9 51.04 20.19 11.44
C VAL A 9 51.36 18.75 11.03
N TYR A 10 52.46 18.16 11.54
CA TYR A 10 52.82 16.78 11.26
C TYR A 10 51.72 15.80 11.79
N LEU A 11 51.21 16.00 13.00
CA LEU A 11 50.14 15.19 13.57
C LEU A 11 48.85 15.28 12.75
N ILE A 12 48.49 16.48 12.27
CA ILE A 12 47.34 16.66 11.38
C ILE A 12 47.52 15.90 10.07
N ILE A 13 48.70 16.00 9.45
CA ILE A 13 49.00 15.28 8.20
C ILE A 13 48.90 13.78 8.42
N VAL A 14 49.50 13.26 9.49
CA VAL A 14 49.44 11.82 9.82
C VAL A 14 47.97 11.41 10.04
N GLY A 15 47.20 12.21 10.76
CA GLY A 15 45.78 11.95 10.99
C GLY A 15 44.98 11.89 9.70
N VAL A 16 45.18 12.85 8.80
CA VAL A 16 44.52 12.88 7.48
C VAL A 16 44.89 11.65 6.64
N ILE A 17 46.18 11.29 6.59
CA ILE A 17 46.64 10.10 5.88
C ILE A 17 46.04 8.83 6.43
N THR A 18 45.98 8.69 7.76
CA THR A 18 45.35 7.54 8.42
C THR A 18 43.87 7.42 8.06
N ILE A 19 43.11 8.52 8.10
CA ILE A 19 41.69 8.55 7.69
C ILE A 19 41.55 8.11 6.24
N LEU A 20 42.36 8.64 5.33
CA LEU A 20 42.32 8.26 3.91
C LEU A 20 42.60 6.78 3.70
N LEU A 21 43.57 6.23 4.41
CA LEU A 21 43.88 4.79 4.35
C LEU A 21 42.75 3.93 4.87
N LEU A 22 42.11 4.33 5.96
CA LEU A 22 40.90 3.64 6.49
C LEU A 22 39.75 3.68 5.50
N MET A 23 39.50 4.82 4.85
CA MET A 23 38.46 4.94 3.82
C MET A 23 38.77 4.03 2.61
N LEU A 24 40.00 3.96 2.17
CA LEU A 24 40.41 3.04 1.09
C LEU A 24 40.24 1.58 1.50
N LEU A 25 40.58 1.23 2.75
CA LEU A 25 40.39 -0.11 3.29
C LEU A 25 38.90 -0.50 3.33
N CYS A 26 38.05 0.37 3.80
CA CYS A 26 36.58 0.14 3.78
C CYS A 26 36.09 -0.16 2.36
N ASN A 27 36.49 0.64 1.39
CA ASN A 27 36.15 0.42 -0.01
C ASN A 27 36.66 -0.91 -0.54
N TYR A 28 37.93 -1.26 -0.24
CA TYR A 28 38.52 -2.53 -0.64
C TYR A 28 37.76 -3.73 -0.06
N ILE A 29 37.40 -3.69 1.22
CA ILE A 29 36.67 -4.77 1.89
C ILE A 29 35.32 -5.00 1.22
N VAL A 30 34.51 -3.93 0.99
CA VAL A 30 33.19 -4.04 0.34
C VAL A 30 33.29 -4.62 -1.06
N CYS A 31 34.26 -4.14 -1.87
CA CYS A 31 34.48 -4.65 -3.23
C CYS A 31 34.96 -6.12 -3.23
N SER A 32 35.85 -6.48 -2.29
CA SER A 32 36.42 -7.84 -2.23
C SER A 32 35.37 -8.87 -1.77
N ASN A 33 34.45 -8.47 -0.93
CA ASN A 33 33.40 -9.34 -0.38
C ASN A 33 32.48 -9.92 -1.47
N SER A 34 32.15 -9.15 -2.48
CA SER A 34 31.27 -9.57 -3.58
C SER A 34 31.99 -10.21 -4.77
N LYS A 35 33.33 -10.37 -4.67
CA LYS A 35 34.13 -10.92 -5.76
C LYS A 35 33.70 -12.34 -6.14
N GLY A 36 33.45 -12.56 -7.44
CA GLY A 36 32.98 -13.85 -7.96
C GLY A 36 31.47 -14.06 -7.88
N ARG A 37 30.71 -13.06 -7.34
CA ARG A 37 29.25 -13.11 -7.21
C ARG A 37 28.53 -11.99 -7.96
N LEU A 38 29.26 -11.24 -8.77
CA LEU A 38 28.72 -10.15 -9.60
C LEU A 38 28.77 -10.58 -11.07
N TYR A 39 27.64 -10.59 -11.70
CA TYR A 39 27.45 -11.01 -13.09
C TYR A 39 27.10 -9.81 -13.97
N SER A 40 27.52 -9.84 -15.21
CA SER A 40 27.15 -8.88 -16.26
C SER A 40 26.66 -9.58 -17.52
N ASP A 41 26.75 -10.90 -17.54
CA ASP A 41 26.28 -11.78 -18.60
C ASP A 41 25.13 -12.64 -18.03
N ILE A 42 24.01 -12.68 -18.75
CA ILE A 42 22.77 -13.32 -18.32
C ILE A 42 22.94 -14.83 -18.17
N ASP A 43 23.67 -15.45 -19.09
CA ASP A 43 23.84 -16.91 -19.09
C ASP A 43 24.65 -17.40 -17.87
N SER A 44 25.48 -16.53 -17.33
CA SER A 44 26.33 -16.81 -16.17
C SER A 44 25.60 -16.66 -14.81
N VAL A 45 24.45 -16.00 -14.78
CA VAL A 45 23.68 -15.79 -13.54
C VAL A 45 22.99 -17.08 -13.12
N PRO A 46 23.12 -17.52 -11.85
CA PRO A 46 22.29 -18.58 -11.31
C PRO A 46 20.79 -18.22 -11.35
N ASP A 47 19.93 -19.21 -11.35
CA ASP A 47 18.48 -18.99 -11.33
C ASP A 47 18.03 -18.66 -9.91
N TYR A 48 17.19 -17.62 -9.78
CA TYR A 48 16.60 -17.17 -8.51
C TYR A 48 15.07 -17.10 -8.59
N GLU A 49 14.41 -17.29 -7.48
CA GLU A 49 12.98 -17.00 -7.38
C GLU A 49 12.75 -15.49 -7.42
N ILE A 50 13.61 -14.72 -6.74
CA ILE A 50 13.45 -13.29 -6.54
C ILE A 50 14.62 -12.50 -7.13
N GLY A 51 14.28 -11.45 -7.88
CA GLY A 51 15.21 -10.37 -8.24
C GLY A 51 14.91 -9.12 -7.40
N LEU A 52 15.86 -8.67 -6.57
CA LEU A 52 15.75 -7.43 -5.81
C LEU A 52 16.20 -6.25 -6.67
N LEU A 53 15.26 -5.53 -7.25
CA LEU A 53 15.50 -4.33 -8.05
C LEU A 53 15.57 -3.09 -7.15
N LEU A 54 16.75 -2.45 -7.08
CA LEU A 54 16.93 -1.25 -6.27
C LEU A 54 16.38 0.00 -6.98
N GLY A 55 15.60 0.79 -6.26
CA GLY A 55 14.89 1.97 -6.73
C GLY A 55 15.79 3.11 -7.21
N THR A 56 15.29 3.88 -8.15
CA THR A 56 15.84 5.17 -8.61
C THR A 56 14.80 5.91 -9.43
N THR A 57 14.88 7.24 -9.43
CA THR A 57 13.94 8.10 -10.18
C THR A 57 14.13 8.00 -11.70
N PRO A 58 13.04 8.11 -12.50
CA PRO A 58 13.11 8.08 -13.96
C PRO A 58 13.82 9.31 -14.56
N GLN A 59 13.88 10.41 -13.83
CA GLN A 59 14.52 11.66 -14.24
C GLN A 59 15.58 12.09 -13.23
N THR A 60 16.60 12.79 -13.72
CA THR A 60 17.62 13.38 -12.86
C THR A 60 17.05 14.60 -12.13
N ARG A 61 17.47 14.77 -10.87
CA ARG A 61 17.03 15.85 -10.00
C ARG A 61 17.36 17.25 -10.55
N ILE A 62 18.51 17.38 -11.21
CA ILE A 62 18.94 18.62 -11.84
C ILE A 62 18.70 18.50 -13.34
N GLY A 63 17.91 19.41 -13.89
CA GLY A 63 17.62 19.52 -15.33
C GLY A 63 16.59 18.53 -15.86
N ARG A 64 15.93 17.72 -15.01
CA ARG A 64 14.84 16.78 -15.37
C ARG A 64 15.11 15.96 -16.65
N ARG A 65 16.37 15.58 -16.85
CA ARG A 65 16.77 14.73 -17.98
C ARG A 65 16.48 13.26 -17.66
N ALA A 66 16.31 12.43 -18.70
CA ALA A 66 16.17 10.99 -18.54
C ALA A 66 17.34 10.40 -17.73
N ASN A 67 17.03 9.65 -16.70
CA ASN A 67 18.02 9.04 -15.83
C ASN A 67 18.51 7.72 -16.43
N GLN A 68 19.77 7.70 -16.87
CA GLN A 68 20.37 6.49 -17.43
C GLN A 68 20.46 5.33 -16.43
N PHE A 69 20.62 5.62 -15.12
CA PHE A 69 20.60 4.58 -14.08
C PHE A 69 19.23 3.86 -14.04
N PHE A 70 18.13 4.62 -14.16
CA PHE A 70 16.80 4.07 -14.25
C PHE A 70 16.68 3.15 -15.47
N LYS A 71 16.96 3.69 -16.66
CA LYS A 71 16.85 2.95 -17.92
C LYS A 71 17.62 1.62 -17.86
N TYR A 72 18.88 1.64 -17.43
CA TYR A 72 19.72 0.46 -17.45
C TYR A 72 19.32 -0.58 -16.40
N ARG A 73 18.76 -0.18 -15.25
CA ARG A 73 18.17 -1.13 -14.30
C ARG A 73 16.92 -1.80 -14.85
N ILE A 74 16.07 -1.04 -15.53
CA ILE A 74 14.90 -1.59 -16.21
C ILE A 74 15.33 -2.58 -17.32
N ASP A 75 16.33 -2.21 -18.16
CA ASP A 75 16.85 -3.07 -19.20
C ASP A 75 17.43 -4.39 -18.62
N ALA A 76 18.19 -4.31 -17.54
CA ALA A 76 18.77 -5.47 -16.84
C ALA A 76 17.70 -6.38 -16.24
N THR A 77 16.70 -5.81 -15.59
CA THR A 77 15.59 -6.57 -14.97
C THR A 77 14.75 -7.28 -16.02
N GLU A 78 14.41 -6.59 -17.09
CA GLU A 78 13.67 -7.17 -18.22
C GLU A 78 14.43 -8.37 -18.81
N SER A 79 15.73 -8.22 -19.03
CA SER A 79 16.57 -9.27 -19.60
C SER A 79 16.63 -10.52 -18.71
N LEU A 80 16.81 -10.35 -17.40
CA LEU A 80 16.81 -11.47 -16.45
C LEU A 80 15.44 -12.17 -16.38
N TYR A 81 14.35 -11.40 -16.34
CA TYR A 81 13.01 -11.97 -16.29
C TYR A 81 12.67 -12.75 -17.57
N LYS A 82 12.94 -12.18 -18.74
CA LYS A 82 12.68 -12.83 -20.04
C LYS A 82 13.56 -14.07 -20.27
N ALA A 83 14.78 -14.10 -19.71
CA ALA A 83 15.63 -15.27 -19.72
C ALA A 83 15.22 -16.35 -18.71
N GLY A 84 14.20 -16.10 -17.88
CA GLY A 84 13.74 -17.03 -16.85
C GLY A 84 14.67 -17.14 -15.63
N LYS A 85 15.66 -16.23 -15.51
CA LYS A 85 16.62 -16.21 -14.40
C LYS A 85 16.01 -15.74 -13.08
N ILE A 86 14.91 -15.00 -13.15
CA ILE A 86 14.09 -14.59 -12.01
C ILE A 86 12.61 -14.79 -12.34
N LYS A 87 11.78 -15.11 -11.34
CA LYS A 87 10.34 -15.30 -11.52
C LYS A 87 9.53 -14.14 -10.95
N THR A 88 10.00 -13.55 -9.87
CA THR A 88 9.35 -12.43 -9.19
C THR A 88 10.34 -11.29 -9.00
N ILE A 89 9.87 -10.06 -9.11
CA ILE A 89 10.67 -8.84 -8.99
C ILE A 89 10.23 -8.08 -7.75
N LEU A 90 11.09 -8.04 -6.72
CA LEU A 90 10.91 -7.16 -5.57
C LEU A 90 11.53 -5.80 -5.89
N ILE A 91 10.70 -4.79 -6.12
CA ILE A 91 11.15 -3.41 -6.38
C ILE A 91 11.20 -2.67 -5.05
N SER A 92 12.39 -2.29 -4.60
CA SER A 92 12.58 -1.55 -3.34
C SER A 92 13.14 -0.16 -3.61
N GLY A 93 12.36 0.88 -3.31
CA GLY A 93 12.66 2.28 -3.59
C GLY A 93 11.85 3.24 -2.74
N ASP A 94 11.90 4.53 -3.07
CA ASP A 94 11.17 5.60 -2.37
C ASP A 94 9.82 5.89 -3.04
N GLU A 95 8.72 5.60 -2.33
CA GLU A 95 7.36 5.92 -2.82
C GLU A 95 7.03 7.42 -2.72
N ASN A 96 7.78 8.17 -1.91
CA ASN A 96 7.58 9.60 -1.68
C ASN A 96 8.89 10.37 -1.86
N SER A 97 9.58 10.18 -2.99
CA SER A 97 10.84 10.87 -3.26
C SER A 97 10.70 12.39 -3.14
N LEU A 98 11.82 13.07 -2.84
CA LEU A 98 11.83 14.54 -2.66
C LEU A 98 11.26 15.33 -3.85
N ASP A 99 11.16 14.71 -5.02
CA ASP A 99 10.59 15.29 -6.23
C ASP A 99 9.11 14.91 -6.44
N GLY A 100 8.47 14.28 -5.45
CA GLY A 100 7.07 13.81 -5.51
C GLY A 100 6.85 12.63 -6.47
N VAL A 101 7.92 11.91 -6.82
CA VAL A 101 7.86 10.76 -7.72
C VAL A 101 7.86 9.47 -6.90
N ASN A 102 6.92 8.58 -7.18
CA ASN A 102 6.94 7.21 -6.67
C ASN A 102 7.88 6.37 -7.56
N GLU A 103 9.11 6.12 -7.07
CA GLU A 103 10.12 5.37 -7.80
C GLU A 103 9.66 3.95 -8.15
N VAL A 104 9.00 3.30 -7.19
CA VAL A 104 8.58 1.90 -7.28
C VAL A 104 7.51 1.71 -8.35
N GLU A 105 6.49 2.56 -8.35
CA GLU A 105 5.45 2.53 -9.39
C GLU A 105 6.00 2.87 -10.77
N CYS A 106 6.87 3.89 -10.89
CA CYS A 106 7.50 4.22 -12.17
C CYS A 106 8.32 3.06 -12.75
N MET A 107 9.04 2.31 -11.89
CA MET A 107 9.82 1.15 -12.32
C MET A 107 8.91 -0.02 -12.73
N LYS A 108 7.87 -0.30 -11.94
CA LYS A 108 6.86 -1.31 -12.27
C LYS A 108 6.20 -1.00 -13.63
N ASP A 109 5.68 0.22 -13.79
CA ASP A 109 4.98 0.61 -15.01
C ASP A 109 5.88 0.47 -16.24
N SER A 110 7.16 0.89 -16.12
CA SER A 110 8.14 0.73 -17.20
C SER A 110 8.40 -0.73 -17.55
N LEU A 111 8.35 -1.66 -16.60
CA LEU A 111 8.54 -3.09 -16.83
C LEU A 111 7.25 -3.74 -17.39
N VAL A 112 6.09 -3.31 -16.94
CA VAL A 112 4.79 -3.73 -17.49
C VAL A 112 4.66 -3.31 -18.95
N ASP A 113 5.05 -2.08 -19.30
CA ASP A 113 5.07 -1.58 -20.69
C ASP A 113 5.98 -2.42 -21.60
N ARG A 114 6.97 -3.14 -21.02
CA ARG A 114 7.85 -4.07 -21.72
C ARG A 114 7.36 -5.52 -21.73
N GLY A 115 6.14 -5.74 -21.25
CA GLY A 115 5.46 -7.03 -21.30
C GLY A 115 5.69 -7.96 -20.12
N ILE A 116 6.21 -7.45 -18.99
CA ILE A 116 6.28 -8.25 -17.75
C ILE A 116 4.89 -8.23 -17.07
N PRO A 117 4.34 -9.40 -16.69
CA PRO A 117 3.03 -9.50 -16.06
C PRO A 117 2.94 -8.73 -14.74
N LYS A 118 1.77 -8.14 -14.45
CA LYS A 118 1.56 -7.34 -13.22
C LYS A 118 1.67 -8.15 -11.93
N ASP A 119 1.44 -9.42 -11.97
CA ASP A 119 1.54 -10.36 -10.85
C ASP A 119 2.99 -10.82 -10.56
N ALA A 120 3.95 -10.43 -11.41
CA ALA A 120 5.37 -10.70 -11.19
C ALA A 120 6.04 -9.73 -10.21
N PHE A 121 5.32 -8.74 -9.65
CA PHE A 121 5.92 -7.69 -8.84
C PHE A 121 5.51 -7.74 -7.38
N ILE A 122 6.50 -7.53 -6.50
CA ILE A 122 6.34 -7.15 -5.10
C ILE A 122 6.88 -5.72 -4.96
N LEU A 123 6.12 -4.83 -4.32
CA LEU A 123 6.46 -3.41 -4.25
C LEU A 123 6.84 -3.02 -2.82
N ASP A 124 8.04 -2.48 -2.64
CA ASP A 124 8.54 -1.93 -1.39
C ASP A 124 8.82 -0.43 -1.54
N GLY A 125 7.84 0.40 -1.19
CA GLY A 125 7.92 1.86 -1.27
C GLY A 125 8.74 2.52 -0.16
N LYS A 126 9.32 1.73 0.76
CA LYS A 126 10.09 2.23 1.91
C LYS A 126 11.57 1.87 1.88
N GLY A 127 12.06 1.41 0.76
CA GLY A 127 13.47 1.13 0.51
C GLY A 127 14.29 2.38 0.25
N LEU A 128 14.29 3.35 1.19
CA LEU A 128 14.88 4.68 1.03
C LEU A 128 16.41 4.66 0.85
N ARG A 129 17.05 3.66 1.39
CA ARG A 129 18.51 3.43 1.33
C ARG A 129 18.77 1.96 1.02
N THR A 130 19.97 1.64 0.55
CA THR A 130 20.38 0.23 0.33
C THR A 130 20.24 -0.63 1.59
N LEU A 131 20.57 -0.06 2.76
CA LEU A 131 20.38 -0.73 4.05
C LEU A 131 18.89 -1.08 4.26
N ASP A 132 17.99 -0.13 4.00
CA ASP A 132 16.54 -0.36 4.15
C ASP A 132 16.07 -1.45 3.18
N ALA A 133 16.50 -1.42 1.91
CA ALA A 133 16.12 -2.40 0.90
C ALA A 133 16.50 -3.84 1.29
N VAL A 134 17.74 -4.08 1.74
CA VAL A 134 18.20 -5.44 2.10
C VAL A 134 17.59 -5.93 3.41
N VAL A 135 17.43 -5.06 4.42
CA VAL A 135 16.80 -5.44 5.69
C VAL A 135 15.32 -5.76 5.47
N ARG A 136 14.63 -4.96 4.68
CA ARG A 136 13.21 -5.15 4.41
C ARG A 136 12.96 -6.35 3.52
N ALA A 137 13.83 -6.63 2.54
CA ALA A 137 13.74 -7.86 1.74
C ALA A 137 13.69 -9.09 2.66
N THR A 138 14.57 -9.19 3.65
CA THR A 138 14.63 -10.34 4.55
C THR A 138 13.57 -10.28 5.65
N LYS A 139 13.48 -9.16 6.40
CA LYS A 139 12.62 -9.09 7.60
C LYS A 139 11.14 -8.85 7.31
N ILE A 140 10.80 -8.23 6.17
CA ILE A 140 9.42 -7.87 5.83
C ILE A 140 8.84 -8.79 4.76
N TYR A 141 9.63 -9.08 3.73
CA TYR A 141 9.16 -9.86 2.59
C TYR A 141 9.58 -11.34 2.66
N ASP A 142 10.29 -11.74 3.73
CA ASP A 142 10.75 -13.12 3.96
C ASP A 142 11.59 -13.67 2.78
N VAL A 143 12.41 -12.79 2.19
CA VAL A 143 13.26 -13.11 1.05
C VAL A 143 14.70 -13.27 1.50
N HIS A 144 15.20 -14.49 1.50
CA HIS A 144 16.51 -14.86 2.05
C HIS A 144 17.56 -15.12 0.99
N SER A 145 17.15 -15.44 -0.25
CA SER A 145 18.01 -15.71 -1.41
C SER A 145 17.52 -14.92 -2.62
N TYR A 146 18.39 -14.13 -3.23
CA TYR A 146 18.03 -13.25 -4.34
C TYR A 146 19.21 -12.73 -5.14
N VAL A 147 18.93 -12.31 -6.37
CA VAL A 147 19.88 -11.52 -7.17
C VAL A 147 19.58 -10.03 -7.05
N VAL A 148 20.56 -9.23 -6.61
CA VAL A 148 20.43 -7.76 -6.56
C VAL A 148 20.62 -7.19 -7.96
N ILE A 149 19.69 -6.36 -8.42
CA ILE A 149 19.69 -5.77 -9.76
C ILE A 149 19.93 -4.27 -9.63
N SER A 150 21.16 -3.84 -9.91
CA SER A 150 21.56 -2.42 -9.88
C SER A 150 22.92 -2.26 -10.57
N GLN A 151 23.53 -1.06 -10.50
CA GLN A 151 24.90 -0.86 -10.93
C GLN A 151 25.89 -1.58 -10.00
N LYS A 152 27.03 -1.96 -10.52
CA LYS A 152 28.06 -2.74 -9.82
C LYS A 152 28.35 -2.24 -8.41
N PHE A 153 28.62 -0.95 -8.26
CA PHE A 153 28.96 -0.35 -6.97
C PHE A 153 27.84 -0.48 -5.93
N HIS A 154 26.59 -0.46 -6.39
CA HIS A 154 25.41 -0.58 -5.55
C HIS A 154 25.16 -2.04 -5.15
N ASN A 155 25.38 -2.99 -6.08
CA ASN A 155 25.29 -4.42 -5.82
C ASN A 155 26.34 -4.87 -4.78
N GLU A 156 27.59 -4.41 -4.92
CA GLU A 156 28.68 -4.67 -3.94
C GLU A 156 28.26 -4.26 -2.53
N ARG A 157 27.70 -3.06 -2.38
CA ARG A 157 27.27 -2.56 -1.10
C ARG A 157 26.04 -3.29 -0.54
N ALA A 158 25.07 -3.62 -1.38
CA ALA A 158 23.87 -4.34 -0.97
C ALA A 158 24.20 -5.74 -0.44
N ILE A 159 25.05 -6.49 -1.16
CA ILE A 159 25.50 -7.83 -0.74
C ILE A 159 26.25 -7.75 0.59
N TYR A 160 27.19 -6.79 0.72
CA TYR A 160 27.96 -6.63 1.95
C TYR A 160 27.06 -6.32 3.16
N LEU A 161 26.09 -5.42 3.00
CA LEU A 161 25.11 -5.08 4.04
C LEU A 161 24.27 -6.30 4.44
N ALA A 162 23.73 -7.02 3.47
CA ALA A 162 22.86 -8.17 3.73
C ALA A 162 23.57 -9.26 4.55
N GLU A 163 24.88 -9.47 4.32
CA GLU A 163 25.66 -10.48 5.02
C GLU A 163 26.17 -10.04 6.40
N HIS A 164 26.35 -8.73 6.64
CA HIS A 164 26.99 -8.24 7.86
C HIS A 164 26.04 -7.56 8.85
N LEU A 165 24.75 -7.49 8.53
CA LEU A 165 23.71 -6.96 9.42
C LEU A 165 23.04 -8.03 10.30
N GLY A 166 23.58 -9.26 10.32
CA GLY A 166 22.98 -10.37 11.06
C GLY A 166 21.63 -10.83 10.49
N LEU A 167 21.40 -10.59 9.21
CA LEU A 167 20.20 -11.05 8.51
C LEU A 167 20.40 -12.53 8.12
N ASP A 168 19.31 -13.29 8.15
CA ASP A 168 19.27 -14.64 7.60
C ASP A 168 19.17 -14.58 6.07
N ALA A 169 20.19 -14.00 5.44
CA ALA A 169 20.29 -13.84 3.98
C ALA A 169 21.48 -14.67 3.46
N HIS A 170 21.21 -15.54 2.52
CA HIS A 170 22.18 -16.47 1.97
C HIS A 170 22.04 -16.54 0.44
N ASP A 171 23.06 -17.09 -0.22
CA ASP A 171 23.07 -17.23 -1.68
C ASP A 171 22.74 -15.93 -2.41
N LEU A 172 23.49 -14.87 -2.07
CA LEU A 172 23.30 -13.54 -2.60
C LEU A 172 24.25 -13.27 -3.76
N THR A 173 23.70 -12.84 -4.89
CA THR A 173 24.48 -12.40 -6.05
C THR A 173 24.02 -11.03 -6.53
N GLY A 174 24.76 -10.44 -7.47
CA GLY A 174 24.38 -9.19 -8.09
C GLY A 174 24.46 -9.29 -9.62
N PHE A 175 23.46 -8.73 -10.29
CA PHE A 175 23.48 -8.51 -11.71
C PHE A 175 23.73 -7.04 -12.03
N ASN A 176 24.83 -6.77 -12.74
CA ASN A 176 25.29 -5.42 -13.00
C ASN A 176 24.54 -4.82 -14.19
N ALA A 177 23.67 -3.88 -13.91
CA ALA A 177 23.12 -2.99 -14.93
C ALA A 177 24.26 -2.15 -15.55
N ALA A 178 24.08 -1.76 -16.80
CA ALA A 178 25.05 -0.93 -17.52
C ALA A 178 25.37 0.37 -16.77
N GLU A 179 26.59 0.87 -16.95
CA GLU A 179 27.05 2.11 -16.33
C GLU A 179 26.77 3.31 -17.25
N PRO A 180 26.29 4.43 -16.69
CA PRO A 180 26.13 5.66 -17.45
C PRO A 180 27.48 6.23 -17.94
N THR A 181 27.48 6.69 -19.18
CA THR A 181 28.68 7.25 -19.82
C THR A 181 28.91 8.74 -19.56
N SER A 182 28.05 9.38 -18.77
CA SER A 182 28.07 10.84 -18.56
C SER A 182 28.94 11.28 -17.38
N ASN A 183 29.43 12.54 -17.41
CA ASN A 183 30.16 13.16 -16.31
C ASN A 183 29.39 13.18 -14.97
N MET A 184 28.07 12.99 -14.99
CA MET A 184 27.25 12.82 -13.78
C MET A 184 27.56 11.52 -13.05
N ALA A 185 28.09 10.50 -13.72
CA ALA A 185 28.52 9.26 -13.08
C ALA A 185 29.65 9.52 -12.07
N MET A 186 30.58 10.43 -12.35
CA MET A 186 31.70 10.73 -11.46
C MET A 186 31.26 11.20 -10.07
N MET A 187 30.25 12.09 -9.98
CA MET A 187 29.70 12.54 -8.70
C MET A 187 29.03 11.38 -7.93
N THR A 188 28.41 10.45 -8.65
CA THR A 188 27.82 9.25 -8.05
C THR A 188 28.91 8.35 -7.47
N TYR A 189 30.03 8.14 -8.16
CA TYR A 189 31.14 7.34 -7.64
C TYR A 189 31.82 7.97 -6.42
N ILE A 190 31.99 9.30 -6.41
CA ILE A 190 32.50 10.02 -5.22
C ILE A 190 31.54 9.82 -4.03
N ARG A 191 30.25 10.00 -4.23
CA ARG A 191 29.24 9.74 -3.19
C ARG A 191 29.30 8.29 -2.71
N GLU A 192 29.47 7.35 -3.61
CA GLU A 192 29.53 5.93 -3.29
C GLU A 192 30.76 5.57 -2.47
N PHE A 193 31.90 6.19 -2.76
CA PHE A 193 33.12 6.03 -1.95
C PHE A 193 32.85 6.34 -0.47
N PHE A 194 32.15 7.41 -0.17
CA PHE A 194 31.74 7.76 1.21
C PHE A 194 30.62 6.86 1.74
N ALA A 195 29.69 6.45 0.89
CA ALA A 195 28.60 5.56 1.27
C ALA A 195 29.12 4.20 1.77
N ARG A 196 30.20 3.67 1.19
CA ARG A 196 30.85 2.44 1.64
C ARG A 196 31.53 2.59 3.01
N VAL A 197 32.09 3.74 3.32
CA VAL A 197 32.59 4.03 4.67
C VAL A 197 31.44 4.05 5.67
N LYS A 198 30.32 4.66 5.29
CA LYS A 198 29.12 4.72 6.12
C LYS A 198 28.56 3.33 6.45
N VAL A 199 28.68 2.34 5.58
CA VAL A 199 28.27 0.96 5.85
C VAL A 199 28.90 0.42 7.13
N PHE A 200 30.21 0.65 7.35
CA PHE A 200 30.89 0.21 8.56
C PHE A 200 30.37 0.93 9.81
N ILE A 201 30.05 2.21 9.69
CA ILE A 201 29.43 2.98 10.78
C ILE A 201 28.04 2.41 11.08
N ASP A 202 27.22 2.17 10.07
CA ASP A 202 25.86 1.64 10.22
C ASP A 202 25.88 0.25 10.87
N ILE A 203 26.79 -0.64 10.48
CA ILE A 203 26.95 -1.97 11.09
C ILE A 203 27.46 -1.87 12.52
N PHE A 204 28.51 -1.05 12.77
CA PHE A 204 29.11 -0.90 14.11
C PHE A 204 28.16 -0.28 15.11
N THR A 205 27.34 0.67 14.69
CA THR A 205 26.36 1.36 15.56
C THR A 205 25.05 0.60 15.68
N GLY A 206 24.86 -0.49 14.94
CA GLY A 206 23.59 -1.25 14.93
C GLY A 206 22.40 -0.42 14.48
N ILE A 207 22.61 0.57 13.59
CA ILE A 207 21.53 1.43 13.12
C ILE A 207 20.52 0.57 12.33
N GLU A 208 19.33 0.47 12.88
CA GLU A 208 18.18 -0.08 12.16
C GLU A 208 17.64 0.90 11.12
N PRO A 209 17.00 0.40 10.04
CA PRO A 209 16.31 1.25 9.10
C PRO A 209 15.27 2.14 9.80
N ARG A 210 15.24 3.43 9.49
CA ARG A 210 14.20 4.35 10.01
C ARG A 210 12.79 3.88 9.67
N SER A 211 12.65 3.15 8.57
CA SER A 211 11.42 2.52 8.13
C SER A 211 10.99 1.31 8.98
N MET A 212 11.88 0.80 9.87
CA MET A 212 11.55 -0.29 10.80
C MET A 212 10.90 0.20 12.10
N GLU A 213 11.18 1.43 12.56
CA GLU A 213 10.51 2.00 13.75
C GLU A 213 8.99 2.09 13.58
N ASN A 214 8.52 2.23 12.34
CA ASN A 214 7.10 2.13 12.02
C ASN A 214 6.66 0.68 11.72
N THR A 215 7.58 -0.24 11.48
CA THR A 215 7.30 -1.57 10.91
C THR A 215 7.06 -2.63 11.98
N GLU A 216 7.56 -2.50 13.20
CA GLU A 216 7.08 -3.37 14.30
C GLU A 216 5.60 -3.11 14.61
N LYS A 217 5.16 -1.85 14.48
CA LYS A 217 3.73 -1.51 14.50
C LYS A 217 3.03 -1.87 13.18
N GLU A 218 3.73 -1.87 12.06
CA GLU A 218 3.18 -2.16 10.72
C GLU A 218 3.35 -3.63 10.31
N ALA A 219 4.35 -4.39 10.75
CA ALA A 219 4.49 -5.83 10.43
C ALA A 219 3.52 -6.71 11.23
N VAL A 220 3.20 -6.33 12.46
CA VAL A 220 1.98 -6.83 13.12
C VAL A 220 0.74 -6.35 12.36
N SER A 221 0.84 -5.22 11.62
CA SER A 221 -0.22 -4.69 10.76
C SER A 221 -0.19 -5.22 9.31
N GLU A 222 0.91 -5.71 8.74
CA GLU A 222 0.91 -6.22 7.35
C GLU A 222 0.37 -7.64 7.19
N VAL A 223 0.53 -8.51 8.18
CA VAL A 223 -0.31 -9.71 8.32
C VAL A 223 -1.75 -9.32 8.63
N ALA A 224 -1.96 -8.14 9.28
CA ALA A 224 -3.27 -7.53 9.50
C ALA A 224 -3.73 -6.61 8.34
N LYS A 225 -2.89 -6.31 7.33
CA LYS A 225 -3.06 -5.19 6.39
C LYS A 225 -4.19 -5.35 5.38
N HIS A 226 -4.72 -6.53 5.20
CA HIS A 226 -5.80 -6.75 4.23
C HIS A 226 -6.85 -7.72 4.75
N CYS A 227 -7.34 -7.44 5.94
CA CYS A 227 -8.41 -8.20 6.57
C CYS A 227 -9.42 -7.27 7.22
N THR A 228 -10.53 -7.82 7.65
CA THR A 228 -11.49 -7.11 8.49
C THR A 228 -11.35 -7.63 9.92
N THR A 229 -11.22 -6.73 10.89
CA THR A 229 -11.35 -7.09 12.31
C THR A 229 -12.80 -7.01 12.73
N ARG A 230 -13.20 -7.87 13.68
CA ARG A 230 -14.55 -7.91 14.25
C ARG A 230 -14.45 -7.75 15.75
N GLU A 231 -15.10 -6.73 16.28
CA GLU A 231 -15.23 -6.48 17.72
C GLU A 231 -16.69 -6.56 18.12
N GLU A 232 -16.99 -7.35 19.15
CA GLU A 232 -18.36 -7.52 19.66
C GLU A 232 -18.52 -6.75 20.97
N LYS A 233 -19.49 -5.85 21.01
CA LYS A 233 -19.91 -5.08 22.17
C LYS A 233 -21.25 -5.61 22.71
N GLU A 234 -21.75 -4.99 23.78
CA GLU A 234 -23.02 -5.40 24.40
C GLU A 234 -24.20 -5.31 23.41
N LYS A 235 -24.28 -4.20 22.67
CA LYS A 235 -25.46 -3.88 21.79
C LYS A 235 -25.13 -3.86 20.31
N ILE A 236 -23.85 -3.85 19.93
CA ILE A 236 -23.41 -3.69 18.56
C ILE A 236 -22.23 -4.60 18.23
N VAL A 237 -22.01 -4.83 16.94
CA VAL A 237 -20.84 -5.51 16.40
C VAL A 237 -20.15 -4.57 15.42
N ILE A 238 -18.86 -4.34 15.59
CA ILE A 238 -18.04 -3.43 14.79
C ILE A 238 -17.16 -4.25 13.86
N TYR A 239 -17.25 -3.98 12.57
CA TYR A 239 -16.35 -4.52 11.53
C TYR A 239 -15.47 -3.40 11.02
N THR A 240 -14.16 -3.53 11.16
CA THR A 240 -13.21 -2.53 10.68
C THR A 240 -12.37 -3.14 9.55
N PRO A 241 -12.73 -2.87 8.28
CA PRO A 241 -11.95 -3.31 7.13
C PRO A 241 -10.67 -2.48 7.03
N ASN A 242 -9.52 -3.14 6.91
CA ASN A 242 -8.27 -2.48 6.55
C ASN A 242 -8.06 -2.61 5.04
N TYR A 243 -8.52 -1.63 4.30
CA TYR A 243 -8.69 -1.63 2.85
C TYR A 243 -7.70 -0.72 2.13
N THR A 244 -7.47 -1.00 0.86
CA THR A 244 -6.77 -0.10 -0.08
C THR A 244 -7.73 0.63 -1.01
N ASN A 245 -8.89 0.02 -1.28
CA ASN A 245 -9.89 0.60 -2.17
C ASN A 245 -11.32 0.23 -1.73
N ILE A 246 -12.29 1.09 -2.11
CA ILE A 246 -13.72 0.86 -1.90
C ILE A 246 -14.43 1.09 -3.22
N ASP A 247 -15.38 0.22 -3.56
CA ASP A 247 -16.28 0.44 -4.70
C ASP A 247 -17.72 0.09 -4.35
N LEU A 248 -18.65 0.69 -5.10
CA LEU A 248 -20.06 0.31 -5.11
C LEU A 248 -20.29 -0.67 -6.27
N VAL A 249 -20.29 -1.96 -5.95
CA VAL A 249 -20.52 -3.02 -6.92
C VAL A 249 -22.01 -3.17 -7.15
N CYS A 250 -22.43 -3.08 -8.41
CA CYS A 250 -23.84 -3.13 -8.79
C CYS A 250 -24.12 -4.31 -9.73
N GLY A 251 -25.23 -5.01 -9.50
CA GLY A 251 -25.71 -6.07 -10.39
C GLY A 251 -25.03 -7.43 -10.25
N ILE A 252 -23.84 -7.50 -9.71
CA ILE A 252 -23.09 -8.74 -9.51
C ILE A 252 -22.72 -8.86 -8.04
N MET A 253 -23.20 -9.93 -7.40
CA MET A 253 -22.93 -10.21 -6.00
C MET A 253 -21.44 -10.53 -5.79
N PRO A 254 -20.71 -9.82 -4.88
CA PRO A 254 -19.31 -10.11 -4.61
C PRO A 254 -19.10 -11.53 -4.07
N ASP A 255 -18.29 -12.34 -4.76
CA ASP A 255 -18.06 -13.74 -4.41
C ASP A 255 -17.03 -13.86 -3.29
N LYS A 256 -17.30 -14.76 -2.33
CA LYS A 256 -16.39 -15.11 -1.23
C LYS A 256 -15.07 -15.74 -1.69
N SER A 257 -15.03 -16.31 -2.91
CA SER A 257 -13.81 -16.83 -3.52
C SER A 257 -12.86 -15.72 -3.98
N ALA A 258 -13.36 -14.50 -4.22
CA ALA A 258 -12.56 -13.35 -4.59
C ALA A 258 -11.64 -12.92 -3.44
N LYS A 259 -10.39 -13.38 -3.46
CA LYS A 259 -9.40 -13.13 -2.39
C LYS A 259 -9.09 -11.64 -2.19
N SER A 260 -9.31 -10.79 -3.19
CA SER A 260 -9.13 -9.34 -3.11
C SER A 260 -10.19 -8.63 -2.27
N VAL A 261 -11.37 -9.24 -2.06
CA VAL A 261 -12.43 -8.65 -1.25
C VAL A 261 -12.24 -9.03 0.22
N ILE A 262 -12.29 -8.03 1.11
CA ILE A 262 -12.12 -8.22 2.56
C ILE A 262 -13.40 -7.96 3.34
N PHE A 263 -14.32 -7.19 2.77
CA PHE A 263 -15.66 -6.97 3.35
C PHE A 263 -16.65 -6.60 2.24
N CYS A 264 -17.86 -7.08 2.32
CA CYS A 264 -18.94 -6.57 1.50
C CYS A 264 -20.28 -6.57 2.29
N SER A 265 -21.11 -5.60 1.95
CA SER A 265 -22.44 -5.42 2.51
C SER A 265 -23.33 -4.69 1.51
N GLU A 266 -24.66 -4.91 1.58
CA GLU A 266 -25.61 -4.05 0.90
C GLU A 266 -25.35 -2.59 1.26
N ALA A 267 -25.64 -1.66 0.33
CA ALA A 267 -25.36 -0.25 0.48
C ALA A 267 -26.61 0.61 0.34
N ALA A 268 -26.96 1.03 -0.86
CA ALA A 268 -28.08 1.92 -1.11
C ALA A 268 -29.42 1.17 -1.17
N PHE A 269 -30.52 1.87 -0.86
CA PHE A 269 -31.86 1.31 -0.99
C PHE A 269 -32.12 0.78 -2.40
N THR A 270 -32.66 -0.43 -2.46
CA THR A 270 -33.19 -1.01 -3.68
C THR A 270 -34.69 -0.70 -3.76
N GLY A 271 -35.13 -0.12 -4.86
CA GLY A 271 -36.54 0.23 -5.09
C GLY A 271 -37.32 -0.93 -5.67
N GLU A 272 -37.33 -1.02 -6.98
CA GLU A 272 -38.06 -2.05 -7.70
C GLU A 272 -37.16 -3.26 -7.97
N LEU A 273 -37.68 -4.45 -7.69
CA LEU A 273 -37.01 -5.71 -7.87
C LEU A 273 -37.40 -6.29 -9.20
N LEU A 274 -36.55 -6.04 -10.19
CA LEU A 274 -36.72 -6.61 -11.51
C LEU A 274 -35.89 -7.89 -11.65
N LYS A 275 -36.31 -8.80 -12.55
CA LYS A 275 -35.52 -9.98 -12.90
C LYS A 275 -34.17 -9.63 -13.49
N GLU A 276 -34.03 -8.43 -14.01
CA GLU A 276 -32.87 -7.89 -14.68
C GLU A 276 -32.39 -6.65 -13.95
N PHE A 277 -31.10 -6.57 -13.66
CA PHE A 277 -30.53 -5.41 -13.00
C PHE A 277 -30.48 -4.21 -13.95
N LYS A 278 -30.92 -3.07 -13.42
CA LYS A 278 -30.74 -1.74 -14.02
C LYS A 278 -30.29 -0.79 -12.93
N HIS A 279 -29.45 0.18 -13.25
CA HIS A 279 -29.04 1.21 -12.26
C HIS A 279 -30.24 2.01 -11.71
N THR A 280 -31.33 2.10 -12.43
CA THR A 280 -32.57 2.72 -11.96
C THR A 280 -33.29 1.93 -10.84
N ASN A 281 -32.91 0.68 -10.59
CA ASN A 281 -33.43 -0.10 -9.44
C ASN A 281 -32.88 0.42 -8.10
N ILE A 282 -31.75 1.15 -8.12
CA ILE A 282 -31.17 1.78 -6.93
C ILE A 282 -31.91 3.09 -6.68
N LEU A 283 -32.37 3.28 -5.45
CA LEU A 283 -33.04 4.52 -5.04
C LEU A 283 -32.03 5.63 -4.82
N GLY A 284 -32.21 6.71 -5.59
CA GLY A 284 -31.34 7.86 -5.55
C GLY A 284 -30.12 7.76 -6.46
N ASP A 285 -29.51 8.90 -6.64
CA ASP A 285 -28.34 9.05 -7.48
C ASP A 285 -27.11 8.37 -6.84
N HIS A 286 -26.28 7.74 -7.67
CA HIS A 286 -25.10 7.03 -7.20
C HIS A 286 -23.95 7.05 -8.24
N VAL A 287 -22.77 6.67 -7.79
CA VAL A 287 -21.57 6.49 -8.60
C VAL A 287 -21.04 5.09 -8.37
N SER A 288 -20.85 4.33 -9.42
CA SER A 288 -20.26 2.99 -9.41
C SER A 288 -19.15 2.93 -10.43
N SER A 289 -17.96 2.50 -10.03
CA SER A 289 -16.77 2.41 -10.88
C SER A 289 -16.51 3.70 -11.69
N GLY A 290 -16.61 4.86 -11.06
CA GLY A 290 -16.40 6.17 -11.68
C GLY A 290 -17.51 6.67 -12.59
N ILE A 291 -18.60 5.92 -12.76
CA ILE A 291 -19.71 6.32 -13.62
C ILE A 291 -20.87 6.83 -12.78
N ARG A 292 -21.34 8.04 -13.11
CA ARG A 292 -22.50 8.66 -12.48
C ARG A 292 -23.81 8.09 -13.05
N TYR A 293 -24.63 7.55 -12.17
CA TYR A 293 -25.97 7.05 -12.53
C TYR A 293 -27.05 7.85 -11.82
N ARG A 294 -28.16 8.03 -12.53
CA ARG A 294 -29.38 8.58 -11.97
C ARG A 294 -30.30 7.43 -11.59
N GLY A 295 -30.50 7.28 -10.30
CA GLY A 295 -31.45 6.29 -9.76
C GLY A 295 -32.86 6.84 -9.68
N THR A 296 -33.81 6.01 -9.21
CA THR A 296 -35.16 6.46 -8.88
C THR A 296 -35.12 7.39 -7.68
N GLY A 297 -35.84 8.50 -7.71
CA GLY A 297 -35.87 9.46 -6.60
C GLY A 297 -36.29 8.83 -5.27
N CYS A 298 -35.57 9.20 -4.20
CA CYS A 298 -35.81 8.71 -2.86
C CYS A 298 -35.74 9.83 -1.83
N ASN A 299 -36.85 10.12 -1.17
CA ASN A 299 -36.91 11.13 -0.11
C ASN A 299 -36.23 10.67 1.20
N ARG A 300 -35.86 9.40 1.32
CA ARG A 300 -35.11 8.86 2.47
C ARG A 300 -33.61 9.13 2.37
N ASN A 301 -33.10 9.47 1.20
CA ASN A 301 -31.68 9.79 1.02
C ASN A 301 -31.40 11.20 1.55
N THR A 302 -31.19 11.32 2.86
CA THR A 302 -30.95 12.60 3.54
C THR A 302 -29.46 12.97 3.58
N GLY A 303 -28.58 12.07 3.16
CA GLY A 303 -27.14 12.25 3.03
C GLY A 303 -26.54 11.32 2.01
N ALA A 304 -25.22 11.33 1.91
CA ALA A 304 -24.48 10.46 1.02
C ALA A 304 -23.11 10.07 1.61
N PHE A 305 -22.59 8.97 1.12
CA PHE A 305 -21.19 8.58 1.27
C PHE A 305 -20.52 8.63 -0.10
N VAL A 306 -19.29 9.16 -0.16
CA VAL A 306 -18.46 9.17 -1.37
C VAL A 306 -17.03 8.75 -1.04
N TYR A 307 -16.37 8.08 -2.00
CA TYR A 307 -14.97 7.68 -1.92
C TYR A 307 -14.29 7.93 -3.26
N TYR A 308 -13.17 8.67 -3.26
CA TYR A 308 -12.32 8.91 -4.42
C TYR A 308 -10.94 9.40 -3.98
N GLY A 309 -9.91 9.08 -4.77
CA GLY A 309 -8.53 9.49 -4.47
C GLY A 309 -8.03 8.98 -3.10
N GLY A 310 -8.46 7.79 -2.67
CA GLY A 310 -8.09 7.21 -1.38
C GLY A 310 -8.75 7.89 -0.16
N LYS A 311 -9.70 8.80 -0.36
CA LYS A 311 -10.37 9.54 0.71
C LYS A 311 -11.88 9.36 0.64
N TRP A 312 -12.52 9.33 1.79
CA TRP A 312 -13.97 9.25 1.91
C TRP A 312 -14.53 10.51 2.58
N LYS A 313 -15.82 10.76 2.30
CA LYS A 313 -16.59 11.83 2.93
C LYS A 313 -18.01 11.36 3.21
N PHE A 314 -18.54 11.79 4.35
CA PHE A 314 -19.97 11.75 4.65
C PHE A 314 -20.57 13.14 4.43
N LEU A 315 -21.72 13.19 3.80
CA LEU A 315 -22.38 14.43 3.40
C LEU A 315 -23.81 14.41 3.90
N TYR A 316 -24.21 15.47 4.58
CA TYR A 316 -25.58 15.66 5.03
C TYR A 316 -26.25 16.76 4.22
N LYS A 317 -27.31 16.40 3.45
CA LYS A 317 -27.98 17.27 2.45
C LYS A 317 -27.04 17.67 1.30
N ASP A 318 -27.56 18.27 0.28
CA ASP A 318 -26.86 18.91 -0.88
C ASP A 318 -25.64 18.16 -1.44
N TYR A 319 -25.69 16.83 -1.49
CA TYR A 319 -24.55 15.97 -1.86
C TYR A 319 -24.40 15.72 -3.37
N SER A 320 -25.32 16.21 -4.23
CA SER A 320 -25.33 15.87 -5.67
C SER A 320 -24.02 16.29 -6.36
N ASN A 321 -23.49 17.47 -6.04
CA ASN A 321 -22.24 17.96 -6.63
C ASN A 321 -21.04 17.07 -6.25
N GLU A 322 -21.02 16.56 -5.02
CA GLU A 322 -19.92 15.70 -4.56
C GLU A 322 -19.93 14.32 -5.23
N LEU A 323 -21.12 13.80 -5.57
CA LEU A 323 -21.24 12.61 -6.41
C LEU A 323 -20.67 12.84 -7.82
N ASP A 324 -20.86 14.04 -8.41
CA ASP A 324 -20.27 14.39 -9.69
C ASP A 324 -18.74 14.51 -9.61
N VAL A 325 -18.21 15.01 -8.48
CA VAL A 325 -16.76 15.04 -8.20
C VAL A 325 -16.21 13.62 -8.05
N ALA A 326 -16.90 12.75 -7.31
CA ALA A 326 -16.50 11.35 -7.15
C ALA A 326 -16.44 10.63 -8.52
N ALA A 327 -17.43 10.83 -9.37
CA ALA A 327 -17.45 10.24 -10.73
C ALA A 327 -16.28 10.73 -11.58
N LYS A 328 -16.00 12.03 -11.60
CA LYS A 328 -14.88 12.63 -12.35
C LYS A 328 -13.51 12.12 -11.91
N ASN A 329 -13.39 11.69 -10.66
CA ASN A 329 -12.15 11.16 -10.09
C ASN A 329 -12.12 9.61 -10.04
N GLY A 330 -12.97 8.93 -10.82
CA GLY A 330 -12.99 7.46 -10.88
C GLY A 330 -13.43 6.78 -9.58
N GLY A 331 -14.12 7.50 -8.69
CA GLY A 331 -14.53 7.02 -7.38
C GLY A 331 -15.91 6.36 -7.37
N MET A 332 -16.47 6.23 -6.18
CA MET A 332 -17.81 5.70 -5.92
C MET A 332 -18.58 6.59 -4.94
N GLY A 333 -19.90 6.42 -4.88
CA GLY A 333 -20.73 7.08 -3.88
C GLY A 333 -22.21 6.76 -4.04
N PHE A 334 -22.98 6.91 -2.98
CA PHE A 334 -24.41 6.66 -2.98
C PHE A 334 -25.12 7.52 -1.93
N GLY A 335 -26.36 7.89 -2.24
CA GLY A 335 -27.26 8.53 -1.29
C GLY A 335 -27.93 7.51 -0.38
N GLN A 336 -28.09 7.88 0.92
CA GLN A 336 -28.74 7.03 1.91
C GLN A 336 -29.22 7.87 3.12
N GLU A 337 -29.94 7.26 4.05
CA GLU A 337 -30.42 7.92 5.27
C GLU A 337 -29.26 8.18 6.23
N MET A 338 -28.94 9.47 6.45
CA MET A 338 -27.96 9.89 7.45
C MET A 338 -28.56 9.80 8.86
N MET A 339 -27.82 9.26 9.81
CA MET A 339 -28.22 9.08 11.20
C MET A 339 -27.43 9.96 12.16
N ILE A 340 -26.13 10.08 11.94
CA ILE A 340 -25.20 10.87 12.75
C ILE A 340 -24.34 11.71 11.80
N HIS A 341 -24.18 13.00 12.13
CA HIS A 341 -23.30 13.91 11.41
C HIS A 341 -22.59 14.85 12.39
N ASN A 342 -21.25 14.95 12.27
CA ASN A 342 -20.40 15.71 13.21
C ASN A 342 -20.62 15.33 14.69
N GLY A 343 -20.72 14.04 14.97
CA GLY A 343 -20.92 13.51 16.34
C GLY A 343 -22.29 13.78 16.93
N LYS A 344 -23.25 14.24 16.13
CA LYS A 344 -24.61 14.54 16.59
C LYS A 344 -25.64 13.77 15.78
N ARG A 345 -26.67 13.30 16.46
CA ARG A 345 -27.83 12.73 15.81
C ARG A 345 -28.48 13.76 14.89
N VAL A 346 -28.81 13.35 13.66
CA VAL A 346 -29.58 14.17 12.72
C VAL A 346 -31.03 13.67 12.62
N GLN A 347 -31.89 14.48 12.00
CA GLN A 347 -33.27 14.10 11.77
C GLN A 347 -33.34 12.94 10.77
N THR A 348 -33.98 11.84 11.17
CA THR A 348 -34.22 10.66 10.36
C THR A 348 -35.68 10.57 9.95
N ILE A 349 -35.95 9.91 8.84
CA ILE A 349 -37.34 9.61 8.41
C ILE A 349 -37.85 8.36 9.14
N ARG A 350 -36.94 7.44 9.44
CA ARG A 350 -37.24 6.24 10.21
C ARG A 350 -37.56 6.60 11.65
N LYS A 351 -38.67 6.04 12.17
CA LYS A 351 -39.09 6.28 13.56
C LYS A 351 -38.23 5.50 14.54
N ASP A 352 -37.95 6.08 15.71
CA ASP A 352 -37.15 5.45 16.79
C ASP A 352 -37.73 4.12 17.27
N SER A 353 -39.04 3.97 17.22
CA SER A 353 -39.72 2.74 17.63
C SER A 353 -39.62 1.58 16.62
N ASN A 354 -39.16 1.84 15.41
CA ASN A 354 -38.99 0.79 14.40
C ASN A 354 -38.02 -0.27 14.91
N ARG A 355 -38.39 -1.52 14.79
CA ARG A 355 -37.60 -2.67 15.24
C ARG A 355 -37.13 -3.47 14.03
N ASN A 356 -35.81 -3.67 13.95
CA ASN A 356 -35.19 -4.52 12.97
C ASN A 356 -33.74 -4.80 13.42
N GLU A 357 -32.98 -5.58 12.64
CA GLU A 357 -31.53 -5.53 12.61
C GLU A 357 -31.12 -4.30 11.80
N PHE A 358 -30.15 -3.55 12.30
CA PHE A 358 -29.68 -2.32 11.68
C PHE A 358 -28.19 -2.40 11.40
N ARG A 359 -27.79 -1.80 10.30
CA ARG A 359 -26.41 -1.64 9.87
C ARG A 359 -26.12 -0.21 9.47
N ALA A 360 -24.92 0.27 9.78
CA ALA A 360 -24.46 1.58 9.39
C ALA A 360 -23.02 1.52 8.88
N LEU A 361 -22.73 2.33 7.86
CA LEU A 361 -21.35 2.73 7.55
C LEU A 361 -21.02 3.94 8.41
N CYS A 362 -19.93 3.87 9.15
CA CYS A 362 -19.59 4.81 10.21
C CYS A 362 -18.15 5.31 10.11
N GLU A 363 -17.93 6.54 10.61
CA GLU A 363 -16.62 6.98 11.05
C GLU A 363 -16.53 6.82 12.56
N LEU A 364 -15.51 6.07 13.00
CA LEU A 364 -15.18 5.87 14.40
C LEU A 364 -13.68 6.11 14.62
N LYS A 365 -13.33 7.14 15.39
CA LYS A 365 -11.94 7.51 15.72
C LYS A 365 -11.06 7.71 14.47
N GLY A 366 -11.61 8.31 13.42
CA GLY A 366 -10.91 8.55 12.16
C GLY A 366 -10.81 7.33 11.23
N MET A 367 -11.43 6.21 11.58
CA MET A 367 -11.47 5.00 10.76
C MET A 367 -12.87 4.77 10.21
N LEU A 368 -12.93 4.26 8.97
CA LEU A 368 -14.18 3.81 8.37
C LEU A 368 -14.47 2.38 8.85
N CYS A 369 -15.66 2.17 9.37
CA CYS A 369 -16.13 0.86 9.84
C CYS A 369 -17.59 0.63 9.49
N VAL A 370 -18.01 -0.64 9.54
CA VAL A 370 -19.40 -1.04 9.43
C VAL A 370 -19.85 -1.57 10.78
N ILE A 371 -20.98 -1.06 11.27
CA ILE A 371 -21.49 -1.42 12.59
C ILE A 371 -22.90 -1.98 12.47
N ASP A 372 -23.10 -3.17 13.04
CA ASP A 372 -24.38 -3.85 13.13
C ASP A 372 -24.99 -3.73 14.52
N SER A 373 -26.30 -3.66 14.60
CA SER A 373 -27.00 -3.96 15.87
C SER A 373 -26.83 -5.45 16.21
N LYS A 374 -26.66 -5.75 17.50
CA LYS A 374 -26.61 -7.15 17.97
C LYS A 374 -28.02 -7.72 18.02
N GLY A 375 -28.47 -8.25 16.87
CA GLY A 375 -29.85 -8.71 16.68
C GLY A 375 -30.85 -7.57 16.54
N VAL A 376 -32.11 -7.92 16.68
CA VAL A 376 -33.24 -6.99 16.52
C VAL A 376 -33.27 -5.96 17.65
N SER A 377 -33.16 -4.68 17.31
CA SER A 377 -33.21 -3.55 18.24
C SER A 377 -34.20 -2.50 17.79
N LYS A 378 -34.46 -1.48 18.63
CA LYS A 378 -35.14 -0.26 18.18
C LYS A 378 -34.15 0.64 17.46
N PHE A 379 -34.61 1.36 16.44
CA PHE A 379 -33.74 2.27 15.65
C PHE A 379 -33.13 3.37 16.53
N GLY A 380 -33.88 3.95 17.44
CA GLY A 380 -33.38 4.96 18.39
C GLY A 380 -32.30 4.40 19.32
N ASP A 381 -32.47 3.15 19.80
CA ASP A 381 -31.49 2.48 20.68
C ASP A 381 -30.20 2.18 19.92
N PHE A 382 -30.30 1.81 18.63
CA PHE A 382 -29.14 1.60 17.77
C PHE A 382 -28.33 2.91 17.58
N ILE A 383 -29.01 4.01 17.22
CA ILE A 383 -28.34 5.33 17.09
C ILE A 383 -27.67 5.74 18.41
N GLN A 384 -28.34 5.52 19.55
CA GLN A 384 -27.76 5.83 20.85
C GLN A 384 -26.51 4.97 21.15
N ALA A 385 -26.52 3.70 20.77
CA ALA A 385 -25.35 2.83 20.91
C ALA A 385 -24.17 3.33 20.05
N LEU A 386 -24.41 3.75 18.81
CA LEU A 386 -23.38 4.36 17.95
C LEU A 386 -22.77 5.62 18.58
N LEU A 387 -23.60 6.53 19.10
CA LEU A 387 -23.16 7.75 19.76
C LEU A 387 -22.34 7.45 21.04
N SER A 388 -22.74 6.43 21.81
CA SER A 388 -22.04 6.02 23.03
C SER A 388 -20.63 5.49 22.75
N GLU A 389 -20.39 4.90 21.57
CA GLU A 389 -19.06 4.47 21.13
C GLU A 389 -18.19 5.61 20.57
N GLY A 390 -18.78 6.80 20.37
CA GLY A 390 -18.08 7.96 19.84
C GLY A 390 -18.07 8.04 18.30
N VAL A 391 -19.07 7.45 17.63
CA VAL A 391 -19.24 7.57 16.18
C VAL A 391 -19.48 9.02 15.81
N SER A 392 -18.69 9.56 14.89
CA SER A 392 -18.78 10.95 14.40
C SER A 392 -19.68 11.09 13.17
N GLU A 393 -19.71 10.06 12.30
CA GLU A 393 -20.52 10.01 11.11
C GLU A 393 -21.18 8.64 11.00
N ALA A 394 -22.47 8.58 10.64
CA ALA A 394 -23.15 7.32 10.38
C ALA A 394 -24.23 7.48 9.32
N ILE A 395 -24.13 6.64 8.28
CA ILE A 395 -25.16 6.50 7.24
C ILE A 395 -25.70 5.07 7.26
N TYR A 396 -27.02 4.93 7.13
CA TYR A 396 -27.68 3.63 7.13
C TYR A 396 -27.26 2.79 5.92
N LEU A 397 -27.12 1.49 6.10
CA LEU A 397 -26.96 0.54 5.00
C LEU A 397 -28.23 -0.33 4.90
N ASP A 398 -28.62 -0.67 3.67
CA ASP A 398 -29.90 -1.35 3.45
C ASP A 398 -29.90 -2.77 4.00
N MET A 399 -30.70 -2.99 5.04
CA MET A 399 -30.89 -4.27 5.71
C MET A 399 -32.30 -4.84 5.44
N GLY A 400 -32.88 -4.52 4.28
CA GLY A 400 -34.23 -4.95 3.90
C GLY A 400 -34.42 -6.47 4.04
N ILE A 401 -35.62 -6.87 4.45
CA ILE A 401 -36.00 -8.28 4.64
C ILE A 401 -35.82 -9.04 3.31
N GLY A 402 -35.01 -10.09 3.33
CA GLY A 402 -34.78 -10.98 2.18
C GLY A 402 -33.64 -10.60 1.24
N TRP A 403 -32.88 -9.54 1.54
CA TRP A 403 -31.86 -9.01 0.67
C TRP A 403 -30.45 -9.03 1.27
N ASN A 404 -30.30 -9.62 2.44
CA ASN A 404 -29.08 -9.56 3.22
C ASN A 404 -28.04 -10.55 2.69
N TYR A 405 -27.06 -10.04 1.94
CA TYR A 405 -25.86 -10.76 1.61
C TYR A 405 -24.65 -9.93 2.03
N SER A 406 -24.02 -10.31 3.12
CA SER A 406 -22.86 -9.64 3.65
C SER A 406 -21.90 -10.63 4.30
N TRP A 407 -20.61 -10.36 4.15
CA TRP A 407 -19.57 -11.20 4.70
C TRP A 407 -18.27 -10.40 4.87
N TRP A 408 -17.38 -10.94 5.67
CA TRP A 408 -16.07 -10.34 5.95
C TRP A 408 -14.98 -11.40 5.91
N ARG A 409 -13.75 -10.98 5.59
CA ARG A 409 -12.57 -11.84 5.58
C ARG A 409 -11.71 -11.53 6.78
N ASP A 410 -11.47 -12.54 7.62
CA ASP A 410 -10.59 -12.41 8.77
C ASP A 410 -9.10 -12.39 8.36
N CYS A 411 -8.24 -12.12 9.34
CA CYS A 411 -6.80 -12.00 9.11
C CYS A 411 -6.13 -13.33 8.75
N ASN A 412 -6.81 -14.46 8.90
CA ASN A 412 -6.38 -15.76 8.42
C ASN A 412 -6.83 -16.03 6.96
N GLY A 413 -7.46 -15.04 6.32
CA GLY A 413 -7.97 -15.15 4.95
C GLY A 413 -9.28 -15.92 4.80
N LYS A 414 -9.94 -16.33 5.91
CA LYS A 414 -11.22 -17.03 5.88
C LYS A 414 -12.36 -16.03 5.69
N ALA A 415 -13.23 -16.30 4.73
CA ALA A 415 -14.47 -15.56 4.55
C ALA A 415 -15.53 -16.06 5.55
N ASN A 416 -16.05 -15.13 6.37
CA ASN A 416 -17.05 -15.38 7.38
C ASN A 416 -18.36 -14.71 6.97
N GLU A 417 -19.46 -15.44 7.01
CA GLU A 417 -20.78 -14.93 6.68
C GLU A 417 -21.31 -14.07 7.82
N ILE A 418 -21.96 -12.95 7.48
CA ILE A 418 -22.80 -12.19 8.40
C ILE A 418 -24.25 -12.53 8.06
N HIS A 419 -24.63 -12.34 6.80
CA HIS A 419 -25.93 -12.75 6.25
C HIS A 419 -25.72 -13.44 4.90
N ASN A 420 -26.51 -14.47 4.62
CA ASN A 420 -26.40 -15.28 3.41
C ASN A 420 -27.75 -15.53 2.74
N GLN A 421 -28.62 -14.55 2.77
CA GLN A 421 -29.88 -14.64 2.03
C GLN A 421 -29.62 -14.30 0.56
N ARG A 422 -29.44 -15.32 -0.25
CA ARG A 422 -29.32 -15.18 -1.69
C ARG A 422 -30.71 -15.08 -2.30
N ILE A 423 -30.97 -13.96 -2.92
CA ILE A 423 -32.18 -13.75 -3.70
C ILE A 423 -31.85 -13.73 -5.19
N PRO A 424 -32.80 -14.10 -6.05
CA PRO A 424 -32.60 -14.10 -7.50
C PRO A 424 -32.52 -12.71 -8.13
N TYR A 425 -32.60 -11.66 -7.34
CA TYR A 425 -32.57 -10.27 -7.80
C TYR A 425 -31.26 -9.61 -7.42
N THR A 426 -30.74 -8.83 -8.35
CA THR A 426 -29.49 -8.11 -8.18
C THR A 426 -29.71 -6.80 -7.44
N THR A 427 -28.78 -6.44 -6.57
CA THR A 427 -28.79 -5.18 -5.84
C THR A 427 -27.42 -4.49 -5.93
N ASN A 428 -26.98 -3.81 -4.90
CA ASN A 428 -25.75 -3.09 -4.86
C ASN A 428 -25.04 -3.32 -3.51
N TRP A 429 -23.70 -3.38 -3.54
CA TRP A 429 -22.87 -3.67 -2.38
C TRP A 429 -21.73 -2.66 -2.27
N ILE A 430 -21.56 -2.09 -1.08
CA ILE A 430 -20.29 -1.47 -0.73
C ILE A 430 -19.27 -2.59 -0.49
N THR A 431 -18.18 -2.55 -1.22
CA THR A 431 -17.18 -3.61 -1.24
C THR A 431 -15.81 -3.01 -0.95
N PHE A 432 -15.12 -3.58 0.04
CA PHE A 432 -13.79 -3.18 0.47
C PHE A 432 -12.76 -4.16 -0.06
N TYR A 433 -11.71 -3.65 -0.68
CA TYR A 433 -10.64 -4.42 -1.32
C TYR A 433 -9.32 -4.25 -0.58
N LYS A 434 -8.48 -5.34 -0.63
CA LYS A 434 -7.10 -5.28 -0.17
C LYS A 434 -6.17 -4.78 -1.26
#